data_51905212994c876b56f09279c07756eb
#
_entry.id   51905212994c876b56f09279c07756eb
#
_cell.length_a   1.000
_cell.length_b   1.000
_cell.length_c   1.000
_cell.angle_alpha   90.00
_cell.angle_beta   90.00
_cell.angle_gamma   90.00
#
_symmetry.space_group_name_H-M   'P 1'
#
loop_
_entity.id
_entity.type
_entity.pdbx_description
1 polymer ?
#
loop_
_entity_poly.entity_id
_entity_poly.type
_entity_poly.pdbx_seq_one_letter_code
_entity_poly.pdbx_strand_id
1 'polypeptide(L)' 'LARLHAMIREIAQEIGYTFVEAKMEVKRLAGLCFVRDKQEYCKSFGDCDKDELNLAIQACIAIGDFNNMNLR' A
#
# COMPACT_ATOMS: atom_id res chain seq x y z
N LEU A 1 1.12 12.13 -3.35
CA LEU A 1 0.57 10.83 -3.77
C LEU A 1 1.28 10.21 -4.96
N ALA A 2 1.95 11.02 -5.79
CA ALA A 2 2.63 10.50 -6.98
C ALA A 2 3.69 9.46 -6.63
N ARG A 3 4.50 9.72 -5.60
CA ARG A 3 5.54 8.78 -5.15
C ARG A 3 4.91 7.47 -4.66
N LEU A 4 3.86 7.57 -3.86
CA LEU A 4 3.19 6.39 -3.31
C LEU A 4 2.61 5.52 -4.44
N HIS A 5 1.94 6.12 -5.40
CA HIS A 5 1.38 5.38 -6.53
C HIS A 5 2.48 4.72 -7.38
N ALA A 6 3.61 5.41 -7.57
CA ALA A 6 4.74 4.84 -8.31
C ALA A 6 5.32 3.63 -7.59
N MET A 7 5.46 3.69 -6.27
CA MET A 7 5.95 2.56 -5.46
C MET A 7 5.00 1.37 -5.55
N ILE A 8 3.69 1.60 -5.46
CA ILE A 8 2.69 0.54 -5.57
C ILE A 8 2.75 -0.11 -6.96
N ARG A 9 2.93 0.71 -8.01
CA ARG A 9 3.03 0.20 -9.38
C ARG A 9 4.24 -0.72 -9.54
N GLU A 10 5.38 -0.33 -8.99
CA GLU A 10 6.58 -1.15 -9.03
C GLU A 10 6.40 -2.47 -8.29
N ILE A 11 5.77 -2.44 -7.12
CA ILE A 11 5.45 -3.64 -6.36
C ILE A 11 4.56 -4.57 -7.19
N ALA A 12 3.49 -4.03 -7.78
CA ALA A 12 2.57 -4.80 -8.59
C ALA A 12 3.28 -5.52 -9.73
N GLN A 13 4.16 -4.81 -10.43
CA GLN A 13 4.91 -5.38 -11.56
C GLN A 13 5.85 -6.50 -11.09
N GLU A 14 6.53 -6.30 -9.98
CA GLU A 14 7.52 -7.26 -9.49
C GLU A 14 6.88 -8.56 -9.01
N ILE A 15 5.76 -8.48 -8.30
CA ILE A 15 5.12 -9.67 -7.70
C ILE A 15 3.98 -10.22 -8.55
N GLY A 16 3.69 -9.61 -9.69
CA GLY A 16 2.66 -10.09 -10.61
C GLY A 16 1.24 -9.79 -10.18
N TYR A 17 1.05 -8.77 -9.36
CA TYR A 17 -0.27 -8.32 -8.94
C TYR A 17 -0.81 -7.25 -9.90
N THR A 18 -2.13 -7.07 -9.91
CA THR A 18 -2.70 -5.87 -10.49
C THR A 18 -2.41 -4.69 -9.56
N PHE A 19 -2.52 -3.46 -10.08
CA PHE A 19 -2.35 -2.27 -9.26
C PHE A 19 -3.31 -2.26 -8.06
N VAL A 20 -4.57 -2.65 -8.29
CA VAL A 20 -5.57 -2.68 -7.22
C VAL A 20 -5.20 -3.69 -6.14
N GLU A 21 -4.75 -4.88 -6.53
CA GLU A 21 -4.31 -5.90 -5.57
C GLU A 21 -3.12 -5.41 -4.73
N ALA A 22 -2.12 -4.82 -5.38
CA ALA A 22 -0.95 -4.29 -4.67
C ALA A 22 -1.34 -3.15 -3.73
N LYS A 23 -2.22 -2.26 -4.18
CA LYS A 23 -2.72 -1.16 -3.36
C LYS A 23 -3.42 -1.67 -2.10
N MET A 24 -4.23 -2.70 -2.22
CA MET A 24 -4.92 -3.30 -1.08
C MET A 24 -3.93 -3.91 -0.08
N GLU A 25 -2.91 -4.60 -0.56
CA GLU A 25 -1.88 -5.17 0.32
C GLU A 25 -1.15 -4.07 1.09
N VAL A 26 -0.80 -2.99 0.42
CA VAL A 26 -0.15 -1.84 1.07
C VAL A 26 -1.05 -1.25 2.15
N LYS A 27 -2.32 -1.07 1.85
CA LYS A 27 -3.28 -0.51 2.82
C LYS A 27 -3.48 -1.42 4.02
N ARG A 28 -3.55 -2.73 3.81
CA ARG A 28 -3.67 -3.70 4.90
C ARG A 28 -2.45 -3.64 5.82
N LEU A 29 -1.27 -3.66 5.26
CA LEU A 29 -0.03 -3.61 6.04
C LEU A 29 0.11 -2.28 6.78
N ALA A 30 -0.34 -1.20 6.17
CA ALA A 30 -0.29 0.13 6.79
C ALA A 30 -1.33 0.33 7.90
N GLY A 31 -2.27 -0.61 8.07
CA GLY A 31 -3.31 -0.49 9.09
C GLY A 31 -4.44 0.45 8.67
N LEU A 32 -4.64 0.65 7.38
CA LEU A 32 -5.67 1.55 6.85
C LEU A 32 -6.97 0.83 6.52
N CYS A 33 -7.06 -0.46 6.79
CA CYS A 33 -8.23 -1.27 6.49
C CYS A 33 -8.88 -1.77 7.77
N PHE A 34 -10.20 -1.94 7.73
CA PHE A 34 -10.96 -2.50 8.84
C PHE A 34 -12.08 -3.39 8.30
N VAL A 35 -12.56 -4.31 9.13
CA VAL A 35 -13.66 -5.20 8.79
C VAL A 35 -14.91 -4.76 9.54
N ARG A 36 -16.00 -4.62 8.79
CA ARG A 36 -17.30 -4.27 9.36
C ARG A 36 -18.38 -5.07 8.62
N ASP A 37 -19.25 -5.73 9.37
CA ASP A 37 -20.33 -6.55 8.80
C ASP A 37 -19.81 -7.57 7.78
N LYS A 38 -18.69 -8.20 8.11
CA LYS A 38 -18.02 -9.22 7.27
C LYS A 38 -17.48 -8.67 5.96
N GLN A 39 -17.38 -7.34 5.81
CA GLN A 39 -16.78 -6.71 4.65
C GLN A 39 -15.55 -5.89 5.04
N GLU A 40 -14.54 -5.91 4.18
CA GLU A 40 -13.34 -5.12 4.37
C GLU A 40 -13.51 -3.76 3.73
N TYR A 41 -13.16 -2.73 4.48
CA TYR A 41 -13.14 -1.35 4.01
C TYR A 41 -11.75 -0.79 4.22
N CYS A 42 -11.22 -0.13 3.22
CA CYS A 42 -9.90 0.49 3.32
C CYS A 42 -10.02 1.98 3.02
N LYS A 43 -9.29 2.78 3.80
CA LYS A 43 -9.32 4.23 3.66
C LYS A 43 -8.72 4.62 2.31
N SER A 44 -9.36 5.55 1.62
CA SER A 44 -8.81 6.12 0.39
C SER A 44 -7.57 6.95 0.73
N PHE A 45 -6.54 6.89 -0.11
CA PHE A 45 -5.35 7.72 0.10
C PHE A 45 -5.68 9.21 0.09
N GLY A 46 -6.69 9.63 -0.67
CA GLY A 46 -7.14 11.02 -0.67
C GLY A 46 -7.72 11.48 0.66
N ASP A 47 -8.19 10.53 1.48
CA ASP A 47 -8.76 10.82 2.80
C ASP A 47 -7.74 10.61 3.93
N CYS A 48 -6.52 10.20 3.61
CA CYS A 48 -5.46 9.99 4.59
C CYS A 48 -4.79 11.31 4.95
N ASP A 49 -4.43 11.45 6.22
CA ASP A 49 -3.57 12.53 6.65
C ASP A 49 -2.10 12.19 6.36
N LYS A 50 -1.21 13.11 6.70
CA LYS A 50 0.23 12.96 6.43
C LYS A 50 0.81 11.73 7.11
N ASP A 51 0.41 11.47 8.35
CA ASP A 51 0.94 10.33 9.11
C ASP A 51 0.47 9.01 8.50
N GLU A 52 -0.79 8.95 8.07
CA GLU A 52 -1.33 7.76 7.40
C GLU A 52 -0.65 7.51 6.07
N LEU A 53 -0.36 8.56 5.29
CA LEU A 53 0.37 8.42 4.04
C LEU A 53 1.80 7.94 4.28
N ASN A 54 2.45 8.40 5.35
CA ASN A 54 3.77 7.89 5.75
C ASN A 54 3.72 6.42 6.10
N LEU A 55 2.69 5.95 6.79
CA LEU A 55 2.50 4.53 7.08
C LEU A 55 2.39 3.72 5.79
N ALA A 56 1.67 4.24 4.79
CA ALA A 56 1.56 3.57 3.50
C ALA A 56 2.92 3.50 2.78
N ILE A 57 3.72 4.57 2.84
CA ILE A 57 5.07 4.57 2.26
C ILE A 57 5.94 3.54 2.97
N GLN A 58 5.90 3.50 4.29
CA GLN A 58 6.67 2.51 5.06
C GLN A 58 6.23 1.08 4.73
N ALA A 59 4.93 0.86 4.53
CA ALA A 59 4.42 -0.43 4.10
C ALA A 59 4.98 -0.83 2.73
N CYS A 60 5.05 0.11 1.79
CA CYS A 60 5.66 -0.14 0.48
C CYS A 60 7.13 -0.54 0.62
N ILE A 61 7.89 0.17 1.44
CA ILE A 61 9.30 -0.13 1.67
C ILE A 61 9.45 -1.53 2.26
N ALA A 62 8.62 -1.88 3.24
CA ALA A 62 8.66 -3.21 3.86
C ALA A 62 8.36 -4.33 2.86
N ILE A 63 7.34 -4.16 2.03
CA ILE A 63 7.01 -5.12 0.98
C ILE A 63 8.16 -5.22 -0.02
N GLY A 64 8.73 -4.09 -0.40
CA GLY A 64 9.87 -4.05 -1.31
C GLY A 64 11.06 -4.80 -0.74
N ASP A 65 11.41 -4.54 0.52
CA ASP A 65 12.53 -5.21 1.19
C ASP A 65 12.32 -6.73 1.22
N PHE A 66 11.11 -7.17 1.51
CA PHE A 66 10.78 -8.60 1.52
C PHE A 66 10.97 -9.24 0.15
N ASN A 67 10.78 -8.49 -0.92
CA ASN A 67 10.90 -8.98 -2.30
C ASN A 67 12.24 -8.60 -2.95
N ASN A 68 13.22 -8.19 -2.17
CA ASN A 68 14.55 -7.80 -2.65
C ASN A 68 14.50 -6.60 -3.60
N MET A 69 13.53 -5.72 -3.42
CA MET A 69 13.43 -4.46 -4.15
C MET A 69 14.00 -3.34 -3.29
N ASN A 70 14.47 -2.29 -3.93
CA ASN A 70 14.91 -1.08 -3.23
C ASN A 70 14.00 0.07 -3.61
N LEU A 71 12.99 0.33 -2.79
CA LEU A 71 12.01 1.39 -3.01
C LEU A 71 12.31 2.68 -2.24
N ARG A 72 13.40 2.74 -1.49
CA ARG A 72 13.80 3.92 -0.71
C ARG A 72 14.24 5.11 -1.54
#